data_b8721174f6cfb48d0427928db40bb7c4
#
_entry.id   b8721174f6cfb48d0427928db40bb7c4
#
_cell.length_a   1.000
_cell.length_b   1.000
_cell.length_c   1.000
_cell.angle_alpha   90.00
_cell.angle_beta   90.00
_cell.angle_gamma   90.00
#
_symmetry.space_group_name_H-M   'P 1'
#
loop_
_entity.id
_entity.type
_entity.pdbx_description
1 polymer ?
#
loop_
_entity_poly.entity_id
_entity_poly.type
_entity_poly.pdbx_seq_one_letter_code
_entity_poly.pdbx_strand_id
1 'polypeptide(L)'
;QFEGMGEMVVTMQETFAGIRVIKSFAREAHQEKEFKRSNQLQFSQMMRIIRSMEATGPLVETIAAVGVGLALLYVYVANLSAGRFFGLISGIFLLYDPIKTLSKLQIVMQQSISATTAIFALLDTDPTVRDSPDATKLTSATGQIDFENVTFRYANTVTDAVSNLNLHIEPGKSYALVGASGAGKSTILSLILRLYDPTSGAVKIDGRDLRSVTQKSLREQMGLVTQETFLFHDTIFSNIQFGRLDATPEEVHEAARAAYAHDFIVAQPQGYETVIGDKGCLLSGGQQQRLAIARAVLKNAPILLLDEATSALDSESEQQIQKALAQLASGRTVIAIAHRLSTVLSADQIIVMDGGRIKEIGTHAELVEKSGYYRRLYDHQFNRIPDEPGIESAFAVEELV
;
A
#
# COMPACT_ATOMS: atom_id res chain seq x y z
N GLN A 1 -17.24 -1.32 -19.95
CA GLN A 1 -17.79 -0.07 -19.36
C GLN A 1 -17.00 0.34 -18.11
N PHE A 2 -16.68 -0.60 -17.22
CA PHE A 2 -15.91 -0.33 -16.00
C PHE A 2 -14.45 0.04 -16.28
N GLU A 3 -13.81 -0.57 -17.28
CA GLU A 3 -12.42 -0.26 -17.65
C GLU A 3 -12.26 1.20 -18.12
N GLY A 4 -13.11 1.68 -19.03
CA GLY A 4 -13.00 3.06 -19.53
C GLY A 4 -13.32 4.12 -18.46
N MET A 5 -14.22 3.81 -17.51
CA MET A 5 -14.47 4.69 -16.37
C MET A 5 -13.28 4.68 -15.41
N GLY A 6 -12.65 3.51 -15.21
CA GLY A 6 -11.44 3.37 -14.42
C GLY A 6 -10.29 4.21 -14.98
N GLU A 7 -10.00 4.11 -16.28
CA GLU A 7 -8.95 4.92 -16.94
C GLU A 7 -9.19 6.43 -16.79
N MET A 8 -10.45 6.88 -16.94
CA MET A 8 -10.77 8.29 -16.77
C MET A 8 -10.53 8.76 -15.31
N VAL A 9 -10.94 7.96 -14.32
CA VAL A 9 -10.73 8.27 -12.89
C VAL A 9 -9.25 8.30 -12.58
N VAL A 10 -8.46 7.35 -13.08
CA VAL A 10 -6.99 7.33 -12.92
C VAL A 10 -6.37 8.58 -13.53
N THR A 11 -6.71 8.93 -14.78
CA THR A 11 -6.23 10.15 -15.45
C THR A 11 -6.56 11.42 -14.64
N MET A 12 -7.76 11.48 -14.06
CA MET A 12 -8.15 12.61 -13.20
C MET A 12 -7.33 12.65 -11.91
N GLN A 13 -7.15 11.50 -11.23
CA GLN A 13 -6.35 11.42 -10.01
C GLN A 13 -4.89 11.80 -10.26
N GLU A 14 -4.29 11.31 -11.34
CA GLU A 14 -2.92 11.68 -11.74
C GLU A 14 -2.82 13.18 -12.06
N THR A 15 -3.81 13.74 -12.77
CA THR A 15 -3.84 15.16 -13.10
C THR A 15 -3.90 16.03 -11.84
N PHE A 16 -4.78 15.70 -10.89
CA PHE A 16 -4.90 16.46 -9.64
C PHE A 16 -3.72 16.26 -8.71
N ALA A 17 -3.23 15.03 -8.57
CA ALA A 17 -2.05 14.75 -7.76
C ALA A 17 -0.78 15.42 -8.33
N GLY A 18 -0.65 15.42 -9.67
CA GLY A 18 0.48 16.00 -10.39
C GLY A 18 0.30 17.47 -10.80
N ILE A 19 -0.71 18.19 -10.30
CA ILE A 19 -1.04 19.54 -10.79
C ILE A 19 0.12 20.53 -10.69
N ARG A 20 0.94 20.43 -9.64
CA ARG A 20 2.13 21.28 -9.50
C ARG A 20 3.15 21.03 -10.61
N VAL A 21 3.36 19.78 -10.98
CA VAL A 21 4.27 19.38 -12.07
C VAL A 21 3.73 19.89 -13.40
N ILE A 22 2.43 19.66 -13.69
CA ILE A 22 1.78 20.11 -14.91
C ILE A 22 1.91 21.63 -15.07
N LYS A 23 1.70 22.37 -13.97
CA LYS A 23 1.83 23.84 -13.95
C LYS A 23 3.26 24.29 -14.12
N SER A 24 4.22 23.66 -13.43
CA SER A 24 5.64 24.04 -13.52
C SER A 24 6.25 23.83 -14.91
N PHE A 25 5.76 22.82 -15.63
CA PHE A 25 6.18 22.54 -17.02
C PHE A 25 5.27 23.16 -18.08
N ALA A 26 4.23 23.94 -17.70
CA ALA A 26 3.24 24.54 -18.60
C ALA A 26 2.64 23.53 -19.60
N ARG A 27 2.24 22.36 -19.09
CA ARG A 27 1.72 21.23 -19.88
C ARG A 27 0.20 21.02 -19.75
N GLU A 28 -0.55 22.05 -19.39
CA GLU A 28 -2.00 21.99 -19.24
C GLU A 28 -2.70 21.53 -20.54
N ALA A 29 -2.29 22.08 -21.67
CA ALA A 29 -2.87 21.72 -22.97
C ALA A 29 -2.64 20.24 -23.34
N HIS A 30 -1.48 19.69 -22.96
CA HIS A 30 -1.18 18.27 -23.15
C HIS A 30 -2.13 17.41 -22.30
N GLN A 31 -2.25 17.73 -21.02
CA GLN A 31 -3.10 16.99 -20.09
C GLN A 31 -4.59 17.09 -20.45
N GLU A 32 -5.03 18.25 -20.92
CA GLU A 32 -6.39 18.43 -21.44
C GLU A 32 -6.65 17.54 -22.66
N LYS A 33 -5.68 17.40 -23.54
CA LYS A 33 -5.78 16.52 -24.71
C LYS A 33 -5.89 15.05 -24.31
N GLU A 34 -5.09 14.58 -23.35
CA GLU A 34 -5.15 13.21 -22.84
C GLU A 34 -6.51 12.94 -22.14
N PHE A 35 -6.97 13.87 -21.32
CA PHE A 35 -8.30 13.77 -20.71
C PHE A 35 -9.43 13.71 -21.77
N LYS A 36 -9.38 14.58 -22.79
CA LYS A 36 -10.34 14.55 -23.90
C LYS A 36 -10.33 13.21 -24.63
N ARG A 37 -9.15 12.63 -24.84
CA ARG A 37 -8.99 11.31 -25.47
C ARG A 37 -9.66 10.21 -24.66
N SER A 38 -9.38 10.12 -23.35
CA SER A 38 -9.99 9.15 -22.45
C SER A 38 -11.50 9.33 -22.38
N ASN A 39 -11.99 10.58 -22.29
CA ASN A 39 -13.41 10.90 -22.28
C ASN A 39 -14.11 10.51 -23.60
N GLN A 40 -13.49 10.75 -24.75
CA GLN A 40 -14.05 10.35 -26.05
C GLN A 40 -14.11 8.84 -26.18
N LEU A 41 -13.11 8.11 -25.69
CA LEU A 41 -13.11 6.64 -25.68
C LEU A 41 -14.30 6.11 -24.87
N GLN A 42 -14.44 6.60 -23.64
CA GLN A 42 -15.56 6.24 -22.76
C GLN A 42 -16.92 6.60 -23.39
N PHE A 43 -17.06 7.81 -23.92
CA PHE A 43 -18.28 8.25 -24.59
C PHE A 43 -18.64 7.34 -25.76
N SER A 44 -17.65 6.96 -26.58
CA SER A 44 -17.90 6.08 -27.74
C SER A 44 -18.37 4.68 -27.31
N GLN A 45 -17.76 4.13 -26.22
CA GLN A 45 -18.18 2.85 -25.66
C GLN A 45 -19.60 2.93 -25.07
N MET A 46 -19.90 3.98 -24.31
CA MET A 46 -21.20 4.20 -23.72
C MET A 46 -22.28 4.39 -24.80
N MET A 47 -21.99 5.17 -25.84
CA MET A 47 -22.89 5.36 -26.98
C MET A 47 -23.16 4.07 -27.76
N ARG A 48 -22.17 3.17 -27.86
CA ARG A 48 -22.34 1.84 -28.46
C ARG A 48 -23.33 0.99 -27.67
N ILE A 49 -23.21 1.00 -26.34
CA ILE A 49 -24.14 0.28 -25.46
C ILE A 49 -25.55 0.87 -25.57
N ILE A 50 -25.67 2.20 -25.44
CA ILE A 50 -26.95 2.89 -25.53
C ILE A 50 -27.64 2.62 -26.88
N ARG A 51 -26.90 2.73 -28.00
CA ARG A 51 -27.43 2.41 -29.32
C ARG A 51 -27.93 0.97 -29.43
N SER A 52 -27.17 0.00 -28.87
CA SER A 52 -27.62 -1.40 -28.85
C SER A 52 -28.87 -1.60 -28.01
N MET A 53 -29.00 -0.91 -26.89
CA MET A 53 -30.15 -0.99 -26.00
C MET A 53 -31.38 -0.33 -26.66
N GLU A 54 -31.22 0.86 -27.20
CA GLU A 54 -32.33 1.63 -27.78
C GLU A 54 -32.77 1.11 -29.18
N ALA A 55 -31.87 0.43 -29.92
CA ALA A 55 -32.24 -0.21 -31.18
C ALA A 55 -33.21 -1.40 -30.99
N THR A 56 -33.26 -1.99 -29.82
CA THR A 56 -34.15 -3.13 -29.50
C THR A 56 -35.63 -2.70 -29.55
N GLY A 57 -35.95 -1.48 -29.11
CA GLY A 57 -37.32 -0.95 -29.14
C GLY A 57 -37.90 -0.91 -30.54
N PRO A 58 -37.32 -0.15 -31.49
CA PRO A 58 -37.80 -0.07 -32.87
C PRO A 58 -37.83 -1.44 -33.60
N LEU A 59 -36.89 -2.32 -33.29
CA LEU A 59 -36.85 -3.68 -33.85
C LEU A 59 -38.08 -4.48 -33.41
N VAL A 60 -38.40 -4.49 -32.15
CA VAL A 60 -39.56 -5.18 -31.57
C VAL A 60 -40.84 -4.56 -32.12
N GLU A 61 -40.92 -3.23 -32.25
CA GLU A 61 -42.07 -2.53 -32.85
C GLU A 61 -42.29 -2.90 -34.34
N THR A 62 -41.20 -2.99 -35.09
CA THR A 62 -41.28 -3.40 -36.50
C THR A 62 -41.76 -4.85 -36.64
N ILE A 63 -41.24 -5.77 -35.82
CA ILE A 63 -41.69 -7.16 -35.81
C ILE A 63 -43.16 -7.25 -35.39
N ALA A 64 -43.55 -6.50 -34.36
CA ALA A 64 -44.97 -6.46 -33.94
C ALA A 64 -45.89 -5.92 -35.02
N ALA A 65 -45.50 -4.85 -35.73
CA ALA A 65 -46.28 -4.30 -36.86
C ALA A 65 -46.44 -5.30 -38.00
N VAL A 66 -45.38 -6.04 -38.35
CA VAL A 66 -45.44 -7.13 -39.33
C VAL A 66 -46.38 -8.23 -38.85
N GLY A 67 -46.26 -8.62 -37.55
CA GLY A 67 -47.14 -9.61 -36.92
C GLY A 67 -48.63 -9.22 -36.97
N VAL A 68 -48.94 -7.97 -36.70
CA VAL A 68 -50.30 -7.42 -36.82
C VAL A 68 -50.78 -7.45 -38.28
N GLY A 69 -49.92 -7.08 -39.24
CA GLY A 69 -50.23 -7.16 -40.65
C GLY A 69 -50.58 -8.58 -41.12
N LEU A 70 -49.78 -9.57 -40.70
CA LEU A 70 -50.03 -10.99 -40.97
C LEU A 70 -51.32 -11.49 -40.30
N ALA A 71 -51.60 -11.05 -39.07
CA ALA A 71 -52.82 -11.39 -38.37
C ALA A 71 -54.04 -10.83 -39.05
N LEU A 72 -54.04 -9.59 -39.60
CA LEU A 72 -55.09 -8.99 -40.39
C LEU A 72 -55.29 -9.76 -41.67
N LEU A 73 -54.22 -10.14 -42.36
CA LEU A 73 -54.32 -10.97 -43.58
C LEU A 73 -54.97 -12.33 -43.28
N TYR A 74 -54.57 -12.95 -42.19
CA TYR A 74 -55.16 -14.23 -41.73
C TYR A 74 -56.64 -14.10 -41.40
N VAL A 75 -57.04 -13.04 -40.70
CA VAL A 75 -58.47 -12.76 -40.41
C VAL A 75 -59.28 -12.59 -41.67
N TYR A 76 -58.74 -11.88 -42.67
CA TYR A 76 -59.41 -11.67 -43.99
C TYR A 76 -59.53 -13.00 -44.71
N VAL A 77 -58.52 -13.78 -44.91
CA VAL A 77 -58.48 -15.07 -45.60
C VAL A 77 -59.37 -16.12 -44.92
N ALA A 78 -59.40 -16.17 -43.62
CA ALA A 78 -60.14 -17.15 -42.82
C ALA A 78 -61.56 -16.74 -42.51
N ASN A 79 -62.03 -15.58 -42.99
CA ASN A 79 -63.36 -15.01 -42.75
C ASN A 79 -63.84 -15.04 -41.29
N LEU A 80 -62.89 -14.62 -40.37
CA LEU A 80 -63.18 -14.65 -38.95
C LEU A 80 -64.22 -13.58 -38.55
N SER A 81 -64.99 -13.91 -37.49
CA SER A 81 -65.91 -12.95 -36.89
C SER A 81 -65.21 -11.79 -36.20
N ALA A 82 -65.86 -10.64 -36.09
CA ALA A 82 -65.35 -9.44 -35.46
C ALA A 82 -64.82 -9.72 -34.00
N GLY A 83 -65.51 -10.55 -33.22
CA GLY A 83 -65.12 -10.92 -31.90
C GLY A 83 -63.75 -11.67 -31.82
N ARG A 84 -63.52 -12.59 -32.77
CA ARG A 84 -62.22 -13.30 -32.90
C ARG A 84 -61.08 -12.36 -33.31
N PHE A 85 -61.41 -11.40 -34.20
CA PHE A 85 -60.49 -10.34 -34.62
C PHE A 85 -60.03 -9.49 -33.43
N PHE A 86 -60.94 -8.97 -32.61
CA PHE A 86 -60.63 -8.19 -31.44
C PHE A 86 -59.85 -9.02 -30.38
N GLY A 87 -60.20 -10.30 -30.21
CA GLY A 87 -59.48 -11.20 -29.33
C GLY A 87 -58.02 -11.40 -29.74
N LEU A 88 -57.76 -11.57 -31.04
CA LEU A 88 -56.43 -11.76 -31.60
C LEU A 88 -55.56 -10.49 -31.46
N ILE A 89 -56.13 -9.33 -31.78
CA ILE A 89 -55.44 -8.04 -31.62
C ILE A 89 -55.13 -7.75 -30.14
N SER A 90 -56.08 -7.96 -29.24
CA SER A 90 -55.87 -7.80 -27.79
C SER A 90 -54.78 -8.73 -27.27
N GLY A 91 -54.73 -10.00 -27.76
CA GLY A 91 -53.66 -10.93 -27.42
C GLY A 91 -52.28 -10.46 -27.85
N ILE A 92 -52.14 -9.91 -29.05
CA ILE A 92 -50.89 -9.34 -29.56
C ILE A 92 -50.44 -8.16 -28.68
N PHE A 93 -51.35 -7.25 -28.34
CA PHE A 93 -51.05 -6.10 -27.48
C PHE A 93 -50.66 -6.54 -26.07
N LEU A 94 -51.30 -7.54 -25.50
CA LEU A 94 -50.93 -8.09 -24.16
C LEU A 94 -49.56 -8.74 -24.13
N LEU A 95 -49.10 -9.30 -25.25
CA LEU A 95 -47.78 -9.90 -25.38
C LEU A 95 -46.64 -8.88 -25.61
N TYR A 96 -46.96 -7.68 -26.07
CA TYR A 96 -45.98 -6.67 -26.48
C TYR A 96 -45.06 -6.26 -25.32
N ASP A 97 -45.63 -5.83 -24.20
CA ASP A 97 -44.84 -5.36 -23.03
C ASP A 97 -43.98 -6.46 -22.36
N PRO A 98 -44.48 -7.69 -22.16
CA PRO A 98 -43.66 -8.78 -21.68
C PRO A 98 -42.45 -9.08 -22.57
N ILE A 99 -42.63 -9.11 -23.90
CA ILE A 99 -41.55 -9.38 -24.86
C ILE A 99 -40.50 -8.27 -24.81
N LYS A 100 -40.93 -7.01 -24.79
CA LYS A 100 -40.05 -5.85 -24.67
C LYS A 100 -39.26 -5.86 -23.37
N THR A 101 -39.90 -6.20 -22.27
CA THR A 101 -39.25 -6.32 -20.93
C THR A 101 -38.25 -7.46 -20.91
N LEU A 102 -38.59 -8.62 -21.45
CA LEU A 102 -37.72 -9.78 -21.50
C LEU A 102 -36.43 -9.51 -22.31
N SER A 103 -36.57 -8.77 -23.43
CA SER A 103 -35.42 -8.37 -24.26
C SER A 103 -34.43 -7.47 -23.49
N LYS A 104 -34.91 -6.60 -22.60
CA LYS A 104 -34.06 -5.76 -21.73
C LYS A 104 -33.40 -6.55 -20.60
N LEU A 105 -34.08 -7.59 -20.10
CA LEU A 105 -33.58 -8.40 -18.98
C LEU A 105 -32.21 -9.02 -19.27
N GLN A 106 -32.00 -9.50 -20.50
CA GLN A 106 -30.72 -10.11 -20.89
C GLN A 106 -29.55 -9.14 -20.74
N ILE A 107 -29.74 -7.86 -21.10
CA ILE A 107 -28.68 -6.84 -20.99
C ILE A 107 -28.37 -6.54 -19.51
N VAL A 108 -29.43 -6.37 -18.71
CA VAL A 108 -29.28 -6.15 -17.25
C VAL A 108 -28.59 -7.33 -16.59
N MET A 109 -28.97 -8.56 -16.97
CA MET A 109 -28.29 -9.76 -16.45
C MET A 109 -26.79 -9.80 -16.79
N GLN A 110 -26.41 -9.50 -18.03
CA GLN A 110 -25.00 -9.47 -18.41
C GLN A 110 -24.21 -8.40 -17.66
N GLN A 111 -24.77 -7.21 -17.45
CA GLN A 111 -24.15 -6.17 -16.63
C GLN A 111 -23.97 -6.61 -15.18
N SER A 112 -25.01 -7.23 -14.60
CA SER A 112 -24.98 -7.75 -13.23
C SER A 112 -23.94 -8.86 -13.07
N ILE A 113 -23.88 -9.80 -14.00
CA ILE A 113 -22.88 -10.89 -13.99
C ILE A 113 -21.46 -10.30 -14.03
N SER A 114 -21.21 -9.33 -14.93
CA SER A 114 -19.88 -8.71 -15.04
C SER A 114 -19.45 -8.01 -13.74
N ALA A 115 -20.35 -7.25 -13.12
CA ALA A 115 -20.08 -6.60 -11.83
C ALA A 115 -19.87 -7.62 -10.71
N THR A 116 -20.74 -8.65 -10.65
CA THR A 116 -20.67 -9.70 -9.64
C THR A 116 -19.38 -10.52 -9.77
N THR A 117 -18.94 -10.85 -10.98
CA THR A 117 -17.70 -11.57 -11.23
C THR A 117 -16.49 -10.82 -10.66
N ALA A 118 -16.42 -9.50 -10.82
CA ALA A 118 -15.33 -8.69 -10.27
C ALA A 118 -15.33 -8.70 -8.73
N ILE A 119 -16.51 -8.64 -8.12
CA ILE A 119 -16.66 -8.71 -6.64
C ILE A 119 -16.21 -10.10 -6.13
N PHE A 120 -16.70 -11.18 -6.74
CA PHE A 120 -16.30 -12.52 -6.33
C PHE A 120 -14.82 -12.80 -6.58
N ALA A 121 -14.25 -12.32 -7.69
CA ALA A 121 -12.81 -12.43 -7.91
C ALA A 121 -12.00 -11.78 -6.79
N LEU A 122 -12.46 -10.65 -6.24
CA LEU A 122 -11.82 -10.02 -5.09
C LEU A 122 -12.04 -10.82 -3.80
N LEU A 123 -13.26 -11.29 -3.55
CA LEU A 123 -13.60 -12.10 -2.37
C LEU A 123 -12.88 -13.45 -2.34
N ASP A 124 -12.73 -14.07 -3.52
CA ASP A 124 -12.06 -15.36 -3.69
C ASP A 124 -10.53 -15.23 -3.75
N THR A 125 -9.99 -14.00 -3.67
CA THR A 125 -8.55 -13.79 -3.62
C THR A 125 -7.99 -14.32 -2.31
N ASP A 126 -7.19 -15.34 -2.40
CA ASP A 126 -6.54 -15.94 -1.25
C ASP A 126 -5.37 -15.09 -0.75
N PRO A 127 -5.35 -14.67 0.54
CA PRO A 127 -4.18 -14.02 1.12
C PRO A 127 -2.96 -14.96 1.04
N THR A 128 -1.84 -14.43 0.56
CA THR A 128 -0.58 -15.19 0.43
C THR A 128 0.02 -15.58 1.78
N VAL A 129 -0.25 -14.79 2.83
CA VAL A 129 0.20 -15.05 4.20
C VAL A 129 -1.03 -15.29 5.06
N ARG A 130 -1.16 -16.50 5.61
CA ARG A 130 -2.27 -16.91 6.48
C ARG A 130 -1.75 -17.48 7.79
N ASP A 131 -2.54 -17.35 8.84
CA ASP A 131 -2.27 -18.07 10.07
C ASP A 131 -2.58 -19.56 9.86
N SER A 132 -1.66 -20.41 10.32
CA SER A 132 -1.91 -21.85 10.38
C SER A 132 -3.08 -22.13 11.35
N PRO A 133 -3.92 -23.15 11.11
CA PRO A 133 -4.95 -23.57 12.07
C PRO A 133 -4.38 -23.85 13.46
N ASP A 134 -3.13 -24.31 13.55
CA ASP A 134 -2.42 -24.64 14.79
C ASP A 134 -1.54 -23.47 15.30
N ALA A 135 -1.68 -22.28 14.73
CA ALA A 135 -0.89 -21.12 15.13
C ALA A 135 -1.16 -20.73 16.58
N THR A 136 -0.11 -20.60 17.37
CA THR A 136 -0.18 -20.24 18.79
C THR A 136 -0.04 -18.73 18.97
N LYS A 137 -0.51 -18.19 20.11
CA LYS A 137 -0.30 -16.79 20.45
C LYS A 137 1.11 -16.57 21.01
N LEU A 138 1.78 -15.51 20.56
CA LEU A 138 3.02 -15.01 21.15
C LEU A 138 2.66 -13.98 22.23
N THR A 139 2.69 -14.38 23.49
CA THR A 139 2.22 -13.52 24.60
C THR A 139 3.26 -12.51 25.07
N SER A 140 4.55 -12.84 24.99
CA SER A 140 5.65 -11.92 25.24
C SER A 140 6.86 -12.35 24.42
N ALA A 141 7.58 -11.39 23.84
CA ALA A 141 8.82 -11.64 23.14
C ALA A 141 9.99 -11.03 23.94
N THR A 142 11.11 -11.76 24.02
CA THR A 142 12.38 -11.20 24.53
C THR A 142 13.05 -10.33 23.46
N GLY A 143 12.73 -10.61 22.19
CA GLY A 143 13.21 -9.84 21.04
C GLY A 143 14.42 -10.47 20.34
N GLN A 144 14.73 -11.74 20.58
CA GLN A 144 15.70 -12.48 19.75
C GLN A 144 15.08 -12.77 18.39
N ILE A 145 15.82 -12.52 17.30
CA ILE A 145 15.35 -12.81 15.93
C ILE A 145 16.43 -13.60 15.19
N ASP A 146 16.03 -14.72 14.60
CA ASP A 146 16.90 -15.59 13.84
C ASP A 146 16.42 -15.79 12.41
N PHE A 147 17.29 -15.58 11.44
CA PHE A 147 17.10 -15.96 10.05
C PHE A 147 17.94 -17.21 9.77
N GLU A 148 17.29 -18.31 9.37
CA GLU A 148 17.95 -19.57 9.06
C GLU A 148 17.81 -19.90 7.57
N ASN A 149 18.88 -19.72 6.80
CA ASN A 149 18.97 -19.98 5.36
C ASN A 149 17.80 -19.34 4.57
N VAL A 150 17.43 -18.12 4.92
CA VAL A 150 16.26 -17.44 4.37
C VAL A 150 16.53 -16.96 2.95
N THR A 151 15.69 -17.38 2.01
CA THR A 151 15.61 -16.83 0.66
C THR A 151 14.20 -16.33 0.40
N PHE A 152 14.09 -15.15 -0.20
CA PHE A 152 12.81 -14.56 -0.54
C PHE A 152 12.86 -13.85 -1.90
N ARG A 153 11.78 -14.05 -2.68
CA ARG A 153 11.56 -13.43 -3.98
C ARG A 153 10.14 -12.85 -4.05
N TYR A 154 10.01 -11.62 -4.51
CA TYR A 154 8.70 -11.04 -4.80
C TYR A 154 8.06 -11.71 -6.02
N ALA A 155 6.73 -11.85 -6.02
CA ALA A 155 5.98 -12.57 -7.06
C ALA A 155 6.24 -12.06 -8.49
N ASN A 156 6.52 -10.76 -8.65
CA ASN A 156 6.71 -10.11 -9.95
C ASN A 156 8.18 -9.90 -10.33
N THR A 157 9.13 -10.53 -9.63
CA THR A 157 10.57 -10.39 -9.89
C THR A 157 11.21 -11.72 -10.27
N VAL A 158 12.27 -11.66 -11.07
CA VAL A 158 13.06 -12.83 -11.46
C VAL A 158 14.19 -13.09 -10.46
N THR A 159 14.67 -12.04 -9.77
CA THR A 159 15.81 -12.11 -8.85
C THR A 159 15.34 -12.23 -7.41
N ASP A 160 16.13 -12.92 -6.59
CA ASP A 160 15.87 -13.00 -5.16
C ASP A 160 16.20 -11.65 -4.49
N ALA A 161 15.25 -11.14 -3.70
CA ALA A 161 15.46 -9.94 -2.91
C ALA A 161 16.36 -10.19 -1.69
N VAL A 162 16.33 -11.44 -1.18
CA VAL A 162 17.22 -11.95 -0.13
C VAL A 162 17.57 -13.38 -0.49
N SER A 163 18.86 -13.74 -0.40
CA SER A 163 19.39 -15.06 -0.78
C SER A 163 20.24 -15.68 0.32
N ASN A 164 19.80 -16.83 0.82
CA ASN A 164 20.52 -17.64 1.82
C ASN A 164 21.00 -16.82 3.02
N LEU A 165 20.10 -15.99 3.57
CA LEU A 165 20.38 -15.12 4.69
C LEU A 165 20.44 -15.92 5.99
N ASN A 166 21.56 -15.82 6.71
CA ASN A 166 21.73 -16.31 8.06
C ASN A 166 22.08 -15.10 8.94
N LEU A 167 21.24 -14.81 9.92
CA LEU A 167 21.38 -13.65 10.79
C LEU A 167 20.83 -13.97 12.17
N HIS A 168 21.61 -13.65 13.20
CA HIS A 168 21.21 -13.72 14.59
C HIS A 168 21.17 -12.32 15.19
N ILE A 169 20.04 -11.92 15.73
CA ILE A 169 19.80 -10.63 16.39
C ILE A 169 19.56 -10.92 17.88
N GLU A 170 20.44 -10.43 18.72
CA GLU A 170 20.35 -10.59 20.17
C GLU A 170 19.28 -9.66 20.77
N PRO A 171 18.56 -10.12 21.81
CA PRO A 171 17.57 -9.29 22.48
C PRO A 171 18.20 -8.05 23.13
N GLY A 172 17.47 -6.94 23.06
CA GLY A 172 17.87 -5.68 23.69
C GLY A 172 19.04 -4.94 23.03
N LYS A 173 19.52 -5.40 21.86
CA LYS A 173 20.56 -4.73 21.07
C LYS A 173 20.00 -3.99 19.87
N SER A 174 20.76 -3.00 19.41
CA SER A 174 20.45 -2.19 18.24
C SER A 174 21.29 -2.61 17.04
N TYR A 175 20.64 -2.82 15.90
CA TYR A 175 21.25 -3.24 14.64
C TYR A 175 20.93 -2.22 13.53
N ALA A 176 21.96 -1.74 12.85
CA ALA A 176 21.84 -0.87 11.69
C ALA A 176 22.02 -1.68 10.40
N LEU A 177 21.01 -1.69 9.54
CA LEU A 177 21.07 -2.26 8.20
C LEU A 177 21.60 -1.20 7.24
N VAL A 178 22.77 -1.43 6.62
CA VAL A 178 23.40 -0.53 5.65
C VAL A 178 23.64 -1.24 4.32
N GLY A 179 23.64 -0.51 3.20
CA GLY A 179 23.85 -1.05 1.87
C GLY A 179 23.21 -0.19 0.80
N ALA A 180 23.51 -0.46 -0.46
CA ALA A 180 22.93 0.24 -1.62
C ALA A 180 21.40 0.11 -1.67
N SER A 181 20.76 0.96 -2.48
CA SER A 181 19.33 0.78 -2.79
C SER A 181 19.13 -0.60 -3.44
N GLY A 182 18.03 -1.28 -3.13
CA GLY A 182 17.79 -2.64 -3.63
C GLY A 182 18.60 -3.75 -2.96
N ALA A 183 19.46 -3.48 -1.98
CA ALA A 183 20.24 -4.51 -1.28
C ALA A 183 19.43 -5.49 -0.43
N GLY A 184 18.10 -5.31 -0.28
CA GLY A 184 17.22 -6.21 0.48
C GLY A 184 16.92 -5.74 1.91
N LYS A 185 17.32 -4.53 2.32
CA LYS A 185 17.12 -4.00 3.68
C LYS A 185 15.65 -3.95 4.12
N SER A 186 14.79 -3.32 3.34
CA SER A 186 13.34 -3.23 3.63
C SER A 186 12.64 -4.59 3.55
N THR A 187 13.19 -5.52 2.77
CA THR A 187 12.71 -6.91 2.70
C THR A 187 12.92 -7.63 4.03
N ILE A 188 14.05 -7.40 4.72
CA ILE A 188 14.28 -7.96 6.06
C ILE A 188 13.19 -7.48 7.04
N LEU A 189 12.90 -6.18 7.08
CA LEU A 189 11.83 -5.65 7.94
C LEU A 189 10.47 -6.26 7.59
N SER A 190 10.18 -6.40 6.30
CA SER A 190 8.93 -7.01 5.81
C SER A 190 8.77 -8.48 6.20
N LEU A 191 9.88 -9.24 6.20
CA LEU A 191 9.90 -10.63 6.65
C LEU A 191 9.73 -10.74 8.18
N ILE A 192 10.34 -9.85 8.97
CA ILE A 192 10.16 -9.80 10.42
C ILE A 192 8.70 -9.49 10.77
N LEU A 193 8.06 -8.54 10.08
CA LEU A 193 6.64 -8.21 10.24
C LEU A 193 5.70 -9.29 9.70
N ARG A 194 6.27 -10.32 9.06
CA ARG A 194 5.50 -11.35 8.35
C ARG A 194 4.45 -10.74 7.42
N LEU A 195 4.86 -9.74 6.63
CA LEU A 195 4.10 -9.25 5.49
C LEU A 195 4.24 -10.23 4.31
N TYR A 196 5.32 -10.99 4.30
CA TYR A 196 5.61 -12.08 3.38
C TYR A 196 6.18 -13.26 4.15
N ASP A 197 5.91 -14.47 3.71
CA ASP A 197 6.59 -15.67 4.18
C ASP A 197 7.82 -15.94 3.27
N PRO A 198 8.95 -16.43 3.80
CA PRO A 198 10.15 -16.73 3.00
C PRO A 198 9.86 -17.84 1.98
N THR A 199 10.50 -17.76 0.79
CA THR A 199 10.44 -18.80 -0.24
C THR A 199 11.11 -20.08 0.23
N SER A 200 12.21 -19.96 1.00
CA SER A 200 12.88 -21.08 1.68
C SER A 200 13.54 -20.60 2.96
N GLY A 201 13.83 -21.52 3.88
CA GLY A 201 14.34 -21.22 5.21
C GLY A 201 13.25 -20.83 6.20
N ALA A 202 13.66 -20.25 7.32
CA ALA A 202 12.76 -19.85 8.39
C ALA A 202 13.22 -18.55 9.06
N VAL A 203 12.26 -17.69 9.41
CA VAL A 203 12.47 -16.55 10.32
C VAL A 203 11.84 -16.93 11.65
N LYS A 204 12.58 -16.77 12.73
CA LYS A 204 12.16 -17.14 14.08
C LYS A 204 12.23 -15.94 15.03
N ILE A 205 11.33 -15.89 15.99
CA ILE A 205 11.39 -15.00 17.15
C ILE A 205 11.39 -15.85 18.39
N ASP A 206 12.39 -15.65 19.27
CA ASP A 206 12.61 -16.43 20.49
C ASP A 206 12.58 -17.95 20.22
N GLY A 207 13.21 -18.38 19.12
CA GLY A 207 13.28 -19.78 18.68
C GLY A 207 12.01 -20.32 18.02
N ARG A 208 10.92 -19.54 17.93
CA ARG A 208 9.65 -19.95 17.28
C ARG A 208 9.58 -19.44 15.86
N ASP A 209 9.29 -20.32 14.89
CA ASP A 209 9.05 -19.94 13.51
C ASP A 209 7.84 -18.98 13.43
N LEU A 210 7.96 -17.87 12.69
CA LEU A 210 6.88 -16.89 12.53
C LEU A 210 5.60 -17.50 11.95
N ARG A 211 5.73 -18.57 11.16
CA ARG A 211 4.60 -19.30 10.57
C ARG A 211 3.77 -20.09 11.61
N SER A 212 4.36 -20.41 12.76
CA SER A 212 3.71 -21.12 13.85
C SER A 212 2.99 -20.24 14.86
N VAL A 213 3.10 -18.90 14.71
CA VAL A 213 2.42 -17.94 15.60
C VAL A 213 1.39 -17.12 14.83
N THR A 214 0.36 -16.62 15.53
CA THR A 214 -0.65 -15.77 14.88
C THR A 214 -0.08 -14.41 14.53
N GLN A 215 -0.37 -13.91 13.32
CA GLN A 215 0.13 -12.61 12.82
C GLN A 215 -0.24 -11.46 13.78
N LYS A 216 -1.44 -11.50 14.36
CA LYS A 216 -1.89 -10.49 15.32
C LYS A 216 -0.96 -10.43 16.52
N SER A 217 -0.75 -11.55 17.21
CA SER A 217 0.09 -11.61 18.42
C SER A 217 1.55 -11.31 18.12
N LEU A 218 2.04 -11.70 16.94
CA LEU A 218 3.38 -11.37 16.45
C LEU A 218 3.55 -9.85 16.30
N ARG A 219 2.64 -9.19 15.57
CA ARG A 219 2.70 -7.75 15.30
C ARG A 219 2.42 -6.90 16.54
N GLU A 220 1.74 -7.44 17.55
CA GLU A 220 1.60 -6.80 18.86
C GLU A 220 2.96 -6.65 19.57
N GLN A 221 3.93 -7.54 19.31
CA GLN A 221 5.28 -7.47 19.89
C GLN A 221 6.23 -6.54 19.11
N MET A 222 5.76 -5.85 18.08
CA MET A 222 6.61 -5.01 17.20
C MET A 222 6.09 -3.58 17.11
N GLY A 223 6.97 -2.60 17.28
CA GLY A 223 6.74 -1.19 16.92
C GLY A 223 7.37 -0.90 15.57
N LEU A 224 6.69 -0.15 14.72
CA LEU A 224 7.18 0.25 13.40
C LEU A 224 7.14 1.76 13.26
N VAL A 225 8.26 2.34 12.82
CA VAL A 225 8.35 3.74 12.36
C VAL A 225 8.85 3.70 10.93
N THR A 226 8.03 4.14 9.99
CA THR A 226 8.33 4.13 8.55
C THR A 226 8.95 5.44 8.09
N GLN A 227 9.65 5.41 6.95
CA GLN A 227 10.22 6.57 6.26
C GLN A 227 9.11 7.58 5.89
N GLU A 228 8.10 7.12 5.18
CA GLU A 228 6.90 7.90 4.91
C GLU A 228 5.89 7.67 6.03
N THR A 229 5.67 8.70 6.83
CA THR A 229 4.68 8.63 7.92
C THR A 229 3.28 8.65 7.34
N PHE A 230 2.53 7.58 7.55
CA PHE A 230 1.12 7.55 7.20
C PHE A 230 0.26 7.96 8.40
N LEU A 231 -0.49 9.05 8.24
CA LEU A 231 -1.46 9.53 9.22
C LEU A 231 -2.87 9.45 8.63
N PHE A 232 -3.81 9.00 9.45
CA PHE A 232 -5.21 8.90 9.07
C PHE A 232 -5.87 10.29 9.10
N HIS A 233 -6.88 10.48 8.24
CA HIS A 233 -7.73 11.67 8.28
C HIS A 233 -8.63 11.62 9.53
N ASP A 234 -8.05 11.97 10.66
CA ASP A 234 -8.67 11.92 11.98
C ASP A 234 -7.96 12.93 12.90
N THR A 235 -8.34 12.98 14.16
CA THR A 235 -7.70 13.83 15.17
C THR A 235 -6.25 13.40 15.44
N ILE A 236 -5.44 14.29 15.96
CA ILE A 236 -4.09 13.97 16.45
C ILE A 236 -4.19 12.91 17.55
N PHE A 237 -5.15 13.03 18.45
CA PHE A 237 -5.40 12.05 19.51
C PHE A 237 -5.60 10.64 18.95
N SER A 238 -6.56 10.46 18.04
CA SER A 238 -6.86 9.17 17.39
C SER A 238 -5.65 8.60 16.68
N ASN A 239 -4.87 9.45 16.01
CA ASN A 239 -3.65 9.03 15.33
C ASN A 239 -2.58 8.49 16.28
N ILE A 240 -2.41 9.06 17.47
CA ILE A 240 -1.49 8.51 18.48
C ILE A 240 -2.07 7.25 19.11
N GLN A 241 -3.37 7.28 19.48
CA GLN A 241 -4.07 6.16 20.10
C GLN A 241 -4.11 4.91 19.22
N PHE A 242 -3.94 5.05 17.90
CA PHE A 242 -3.80 3.93 16.97
C PHE A 242 -2.67 2.95 17.36
N GLY A 243 -1.66 3.39 18.11
CA GLY A 243 -0.62 2.52 18.67
C GLY A 243 -1.16 1.50 19.67
N ARG A 244 -2.16 1.89 20.50
CA ARG A 244 -2.87 1.04 21.44
C ARG A 244 -4.26 1.65 21.69
N LEU A 245 -5.29 0.99 21.14
CA LEU A 245 -6.66 1.54 21.10
C LEU A 245 -7.35 1.65 22.48
N ASP A 246 -6.91 0.88 23.46
CA ASP A 246 -7.40 0.88 24.85
C ASP A 246 -6.61 1.83 25.77
N ALA A 247 -5.70 2.63 25.21
CA ALA A 247 -4.91 3.59 25.98
C ALA A 247 -5.78 4.74 26.52
N THR A 248 -5.48 5.14 27.76
CA THR A 248 -6.14 6.29 28.39
C THR A 248 -5.64 7.61 27.80
N PRO A 249 -6.39 8.72 27.92
CA PRO A 249 -5.92 10.03 27.47
C PRO A 249 -4.57 10.43 28.07
N GLU A 250 -4.33 10.11 29.34
CA GLU A 250 -3.08 10.39 30.03
C GLU A 250 -1.91 9.67 29.39
N GLU A 251 -2.06 8.37 29.04
CA GLU A 251 -1.03 7.58 28.34
C GLU A 251 -0.74 8.14 26.96
N VAL A 252 -1.76 8.59 26.22
CA VAL A 252 -1.59 9.25 24.92
C VAL A 252 -0.79 10.55 25.06
N HIS A 253 -1.09 11.37 26.08
CA HIS A 253 -0.36 12.59 26.36
C HIS A 253 1.09 12.33 26.78
N GLU A 254 1.34 11.29 27.58
CA GLU A 254 2.70 10.88 27.98
C GLU A 254 3.51 10.42 26.76
N ALA A 255 2.91 9.60 25.88
CA ALA A 255 3.54 9.17 24.64
C ALA A 255 3.88 10.36 23.73
N ALA A 256 2.99 11.35 23.65
CA ALA A 256 3.24 12.59 22.91
C ALA A 256 4.39 13.41 23.50
N ARG A 257 4.50 13.49 24.83
CA ARG A 257 5.63 14.17 25.50
C ARG A 257 6.96 13.44 25.24
N ALA A 258 6.97 12.13 25.37
CA ALA A 258 8.15 11.30 25.10
C ALA A 258 8.63 11.42 23.65
N ALA A 259 7.72 11.67 22.73
CA ALA A 259 8.03 11.89 21.31
C ALA A 259 8.29 13.38 20.96
N TYR A 260 8.38 14.28 21.92
CA TYR A 260 8.50 15.73 21.72
C TYR A 260 7.40 16.30 20.81
N ALA A 261 6.19 15.71 20.87
CA ALA A 261 5.05 16.12 20.08
C ALA A 261 4.09 17.04 20.83
N HIS A 262 4.06 16.98 22.17
CA HIS A 262 3.08 17.64 23.01
C HIS A 262 2.98 19.15 22.77
N ASP A 263 4.10 19.84 22.70
CA ASP A 263 4.15 21.30 22.64
C ASP A 263 3.52 21.83 21.34
N PHE A 264 3.85 21.23 20.19
CA PHE A 264 3.26 21.64 18.94
C PHE A 264 1.78 21.24 18.83
N ILE A 265 1.36 20.15 19.51
CA ILE A 265 -0.04 19.71 19.54
C ILE A 265 -0.89 20.74 20.30
N VAL A 266 -0.45 21.12 21.49
CA VAL A 266 -1.17 22.11 22.33
C VAL A 266 -1.22 23.48 21.64
N ALA A 267 -0.24 23.83 20.83
CA ALA A 267 -0.25 25.05 20.03
C ALA A 267 -1.25 25.03 18.86
N GLN A 268 -1.85 23.89 18.52
CA GLN A 268 -2.91 23.82 17.52
C GLN A 268 -4.23 24.41 18.07
N PRO A 269 -5.10 24.98 17.22
CA PRO A 269 -6.34 25.61 17.66
C PRO A 269 -7.28 24.71 18.49
N GLN A 270 -7.28 23.41 18.23
CA GLN A 270 -8.09 22.41 18.93
C GLN A 270 -7.22 21.40 19.70
N GLY A 271 -5.91 21.67 19.86
CA GLY A 271 -4.99 20.79 20.58
C GLY A 271 -5.01 19.37 19.99
N TYR A 272 -5.21 18.38 20.84
CA TYR A 272 -5.27 16.97 20.47
C TYR A 272 -6.46 16.59 19.57
N GLU A 273 -7.55 17.37 19.62
CA GLU A 273 -8.75 17.18 18.79
C GLU A 273 -8.62 17.80 17.39
N THR A 274 -7.46 18.36 17.06
CA THR A 274 -7.20 18.90 15.72
C THR A 274 -7.21 17.78 14.68
N VAL A 275 -8.09 17.91 13.67
CA VAL A 275 -8.14 17.00 12.50
C VAL A 275 -7.03 17.40 11.54
N ILE A 276 -6.18 16.44 11.19
CA ILE A 276 -4.93 16.71 10.45
C ILE A 276 -5.02 16.58 8.92
N GLY A 277 -6.23 16.33 8.41
CA GLY A 277 -6.46 16.19 6.97
C GLY A 277 -5.91 14.88 6.38
N ASP A 278 -6.05 14.75 5.07
CA ASP A 278 -5.57 13.55 4.35
C ASP A 278 -4.05 13.42 4.46
N LYS A 279 -3.59 12.24 4.94
CA LYS A 279 -2.16 11.94 5.16
C LYS A 279 -1.42 12.97 6.03
N GLY A 280 -2.15 13.73 6.87
CA GLY A 280 -1.54 14.74 7.74
C GLY A 280 -1.01 15.97 7.00
N CYS A 281 -1.61 16.34 5.86
CA CYS A 281 -1.15 17.44 4.99
C CYS A 281 -1.07 18.82 5.68
N LEU A 282 -1.71 18.99 6.84
CA LEU A 282 -1.67 20.21 7.64
C LEU A 282 -0.44 20.29 8.57
N LEU A 283 0.35 19.24 8.68
CA LEU A 283 1.51 19.13 9.55
C LEU A 283 2.82 19.15 8.75
N SER A 284 3.89 19.68 9.33
CA SER A 284 5.23 19.56 8.76
C SER A 284 5.71 18.09 8.83
N GLY A 285 6.67 17.70 7.98
CA GLY A 285 7.24 16.35 8.00
C GLY A 285 7.78 15.93 9.37
N GLY A 286 8.45 16.84 10.08
CA GLY A 286 8.94 16.59 11.44
C GLY A 286 7.83 16.41 12.48
N GLN A 287 6.71 17.12 12.33
CA GLN A 287 5.53 16.95 13.19
C GLN A 287 4.86 15.59 12.92
N GLN A 288 4.70 15.22 11.64
CA GLN A 288 4.16 13.91 11.27
C GLN A 288 5.01 12.77 11.84
N GLN A 289 6.33 12.89 11.74
CA GLN A 289 7.27 11.89 12.26
C GLN A 289 7.18 11.74 13.77
N ARG A 290 7.10 12.86 14.50
CA ARG A 290 6.93 12.83 15.96
C ARG A 290 5.62 12.16 16.39
N LEU A 291 4.54 12.30 15.61
CA LEU A 291 3.31 11.55 15.84
C LEU A 291 3.48 10.05 15.60
N ALA A 292 4.23 9.65 14.56
CA ALA A 292 4.53 8.24 14.33
C ALA A 292 5.38 7.64 15.46
N ILE A 293 6.34 8.41 15.99
CA ILE A 293 7.13 8.00 17.15
C ILE A 293 6.24 7.90 18.40
N ALA A 294 5.35 8.88 18.64
CA ALA A 294 4.39 8.82 19.76
C ALA A 294 3.52 7.56 19.69
N ARG A 295 3.07 7.18 18.48
CA ARG A 295 2.35 5.93 18.22
C ARG A 295 3.17 4.70 18.63
N ALA A 296 4.47 4.67 18.27
CA ALA A 296 5.38 3.57 18.61
C ALA A 296 5.71 3.54 20.11
N VAL A 297 5.86 4.70 20.76
CA VAL A 297 6.02 4.83 22.23
C VAL A 297 4.82 4.25 22.96
N LEU A 298 3.59 4.67 22.55
CA LEU A 298 2.34 4.22 23.16
C LEU A 298 2.16 2.71 23.04
N LYS A 299 2.56 2.13 21.89
CA LYS A 299 2.52 0.68 21.66
C LYS A 299 3.41 -0.10 22.60
N ASN A 300 4.54 0.46 23.00
CA ASN A 300 5.50 -0.11 23.98
C ASN A 300 5.95 -1.54 23.66
N ALA A 301 6.22 -1.83 22.40
CA ALA A 301 6.62 -3.17 21.94
C ALA A 301 8.11 -3.47 22.25
N PRO A 302 8.49 -4.74 22.53
CA PRO A 302 9.87 -5.14 22.81
C PRO A 302 10.79 -5.09 21.58
N ILE A 303 10.24 -5.18 20.38
CA ILE A 303 10.97 -5.11 19.11
C ILE A 303 10.59 -3.81 18.39
N LEU A 304 11.58 -3.04 17.95
CA LEU A 304 11.39 -1.78 17.23
C LEU A 304 12.02 -1.88 15.84
N LEU A 305 11.22 -1.63 14.83
CA LEU A 305 11.63 -1.58 13.42
C LEU A 305 11.59 -0.13 12.94
N LEU A 306 12.74 0.37 12.48
CA LEU A 306 12.90 1.75 12.02
C LEU A 306 13.30 1.74 10.54
N ASP A 307 12.46 2.32 9.68
CA ASP A 307 12.78 2.49 8.26
C ASP A 307 13.05 3.98 8.02
N GLU A 308 14.31 4.37 7.88
CA GLU A 308 14.80 5.73 7.56
C GLU A 308 14.02 6.89 8.23
N ALA A 309 13.89 6.85 9.55
CA ALA A 309 13.00 7.73 10.31
C ALA A 309 13.37 9.25 10.30
N THR A 310 14.31 9.73 9.47
CA THR A 310 14.82 11.12 9.58
C THR A 310 15.13 11.84 8.27
N SER A 311 14.65 11.39 7.11
CA SER A 311 14.90 12.05 5.82
C SER A 311 14.17 13.40 5.68
N ALA A 312 14.84 14.42 5.13
CA ALA A 312 14.30 15.73 4.74
C ALA A 312 13.70 16.62 5.85
N LEU A 313 14.32 16.64 7.04
CA LEU A 313 13.88 17.45 8.18
C LEU A 313 14.81 18.64 8.43
N ASP A 314 14.28 19.70 9.03
CA ASP A 314 15.06 20.80 9.58
C ASP A 314 15.90 20.35 10.79
N SER A 315 17.02 20.99 11.05
CA SER A 315 18.01 20.56 12.06
C SER A 315 17.43 20.50 13.49
N GLU A 316 16.49 21.37 13.84
CA GLU A 316 15.88 21.36 15.18
C GLU A 316 14.93 20.18 15.34
N SER A 317 14.03 19.96 14.38
CA SER A 317 13.13 18.79 14.36
C SER A 317 13.92 17.48 14.35
N GLU A 318 15.02 17.42 13.59
CA GLU A 318 15.90 16.26 13.57
C GLU A 318 16.47 15.92 14.96
N GLN A 319 16.96 16.93 15.68
CA GLN A 319 17.54 16.73 17.01
C GLN A 319 16.50 16.20 18.02
N GLN A 320 15.26 16.72 17.96
CA GLN A 320 14.16 16.25 18.79
C GLN A 320 13.77 14.80 18.45
N ILE A 321 13.69 14.46 17.17
CA ILE A 321 13.41 13.11 16.70
C ILE A 321 14.49 12.12 17.12
N GLN A 322 15.76 12.48 16.99
CA GLN A 322 16.86 11.62 17.43
C GLN A 322 16.79 11.33 18.94
N LYS A 323 16.50 12.34 19.77
CA LYS A 323 16.30 12.15 21.20
C LYS A 323 15.13 11.23 21.51
N ALA A 324 13.99 11.42 20.82
CA ALA A 324 12.81 10.57 20.97
C ALA A 324 13.10 9.11 20.58
N LEU A 325 13.79 8.90 19.45
CA LEU A 325 14.19 7.57 19.00
C LEU A 325 15.17 6.89 19.94
N ALA A 326 16.16 7.62 20.48
CA ALA A 326 17.10 7.08 21.46
C ALA A 326 16.40 6.65 22.75
N GLN A 327 15.45 7.45 23.23
CA GLN A 327 14.63 7.10 24.38
C GLN A 327 13.72 5.89 24.09
N LEU A 328 13.11 5.84 22.91
CA LEU A 328 12.28 4.72 22.47
C LEU A 328 13.09 3.42 22.32
N ALA A 329 14.33 3.50 21.85
CA ALA A 329 15.22 2.36 21.60
C ALA A 329 15.74 1.69 22.91
N SER A 330 15.78 2.43 24.01
CA SER A 330 16.36 1.96 25.28
C SER A 330 15.70 0.68 25.79
N GLY A 331 16.50 -0.37 25.99
CA GLY A 331 16.05 -1.66 26.52
C GLY A 331 15.24 -2.53 25.56
N ARG A 332 15.21 -2.20 24.27
CA ARG A 332 14.49 -2.93 23.23
C ARG A 332 15.43 -3.47 22.17
N THR A 333 14.99 -4.51 21.46
CA THR A 333 15.66 -4.94 20.24
C THR A 333 15.29 -3.99 19.10
N VAL A 334 16.30 -3.34 18.51
CA VAL A 334 16.09 -2.34 17.45
C VAL A 334 16.71 -2.81 16.15
N ILE A 335 15.95 -2.79 15.07
CA ILE A 335 16.46 -3.00 13.72
C ILE A 335 16.16 -1.74 12.92
N ALA A 336 17.19 -1.00 12.53
CA ALA A 336 17.06 0.26 11.81
C ALA A 336 17.68 0.17 10.41
N ILE A 337 16.94 0.59 9.38
CA ILE A 337 17.55 0.88 8.08
C ILE A 337 18.22 2.25 8.20
N ALA A 338 19.54 2.28 8.06
CA ALA A 338 20.33 3.47 8.30
C ALA A 338 20.78 4.11 6.99
N HIS A 339 20.31 5.32 6.76
CA HIS A 339 20.76 6.23 5.70
C HIS A 339 21.54 7.43 6.26
N ARG A 340 21.61 7.56 7.60
CA ARG A 340 22.37 8.62 8.30
C ARG A 340 23.46 8.05 9.16
N LEU A 341 24.58 8.76 9.18
CA LEU A 341 25.75 8.38 9.97
C LEU A 341 25.44 8.27 11.46
N SER A 342 24.61 9.17 11.99
CA SER A 342 24.21 9.15 13.41
C SER A 342 23.54 7.83 13.81
N THR A 343 22.67 7.29 12.98
CA THR A 343 22.00 6.01 13.21
C THR A 343 22.98 4.84 13.16
N VAL A 344 23.94 4.91 12.23
CA VAL A 344 24.99 3.87 12.09
C VAL A 344 25.93 3.87 13.30
N LEU A 345 26.34 5.06 13.75
CA LEU A 345 27.28 5.20 14.87
C LEU A 345 26.66 4.84 16.25
N SER A 346 25.34 4.97 16.38
CA SER A 346 24.62 4.65 17.62
C SER A 346 24.23 3.17 17.73
N ALA A 347 24.39 2.37 16.67
CA ALA A 347 24.05 0.95 16.68
C ALA A 347 25.14 0.10 17.34
N ASP A 348 24.72 -0.93 18.12
CA ASP A 348 25.62 -1.91 18.71
C ASP A 348 26.30 -2.78 17.64
N GLN A 349 25.57 -3.07 16.56
CA GLN A 349 26.05 -3.87 15.43
C GLN A 349 25.56 -3.28 14.11
N ILE A 350 26.39 -3.36 13.09
CA ILE A 350 26.09 -2.96 11.74
C ILE A 350 26.03 -4.19 10.86
N ILE A 351 24.96 -4.35 10.10
CA ILE A 351 24.75 -5.42 9.13
C ILE A 351 24.87 -4.81 7.74
N VAL A 352 25.90 -5.19 7.01
CA VAL A 352 26.18 -4.67 5.66
C VAL A 352 25.61 -5.62 4.62
N MET A 353 24.72 -5.09 3.81
CA MET A 353 24.01 -5.86 2.78
C MET A 353 24.39 -5.42 1.36
N ASP A 354 24.49 -6.41 0.48
CA ASP A 354 24.67 -6.19 -0.95
C ASP A 354 24.09 -7.36 -1.75
N GLY A 355 23.28 -7.06 -2.77
CA GLY A 355 22.65 -8.06 -3.64
C GLY A 355 21.87 -9.13 -2.89
N GLY A 356 21.10 -8.76 -1.86
CA GLY A 356 20.28 -9.67 -1.05
C GLY A 356 21.06 -10.56 -0.08
N ARG A 357 22.34 -10.27 0.16
CA ARG A 357 23.22 -11.06 1.05
C ARG A 357 23.91 -10.21 2.08
N ILE A 358 24.20 -10.77 3.23
CA ILE A 358 25.08 -10.14 4.23
C ILE A 358 26.52 -10.29 3.75
N LYS A 359 27.23 -9.17 3.68
CA LYS A 359 28.67 -9.11 3.37
C LYS A 359 29.53 -9.04 4.61
N GLU A 360 29.12 -8.21 5.58
CA GLU A 360 29.88 -7.96 6.81
C GLU A 360 28.92 -7.72 7.97
N ILE A 361 29.32 -8.13 9.16
CA ILE A 361 28.66 -7.79 10.44
C ILE A 361 29.75 -7.40 11.41
N GLY A 362 29.52 -6.35 12.20
CA GLY A 362 30.43 -5.90 13.25
C GLY A 362 30.09 -4.52 13.77
N THR A 363 30.85 -4.02 14.70
CA THR A 363 30.78 -2.64 15.20
C THR A 363 31.35 -1.67 14.16
N HIS A 364 31.02 -0.39 14.30
CA HIS A 364 31.58 0.66 13.42
C HIS A 364 33.11 0.63 13.38
N ALA A 365 33.76 0.54 14.55
CA ALA A 365 35.20 0.53 14.64
C ALA A 365 35.84 -0.67 13.93
N GLU A 366 35.32 -1.88 14.16
CA GLU A 366 35.81 -3.11 13.53
C GLU A 366 35.68 -3.08 12.01
N LEU A 367 34.54 -2.59 11.51
CA LEU A 367 34.24 -2.57 10.08
C LEU A 367 35.02 -1.49 9.32
N VAL A 368 35.31 -0.37 9.98
CA VAL A 368 36.20 0.68 9.41
C VAL A 368 37.63 0.19 9.31
N GLU A 369 38.13 -0.53 10.35
CA GLU A 369 39.49 -1.07 10.37
C GLU A 369 39.73 -2.15 9.33
N LYS A 370 38.73 -3.02 9.09
CA LYS A 370 38.80 -4.12 8.09
C LYS A 370 38.96 -3.64 6.64
N SER A 371 38.72 -2.33 6.35
CA SER A 371 38.83 -1.77 5.00
C SER A 371 38.03 -2.54 3.93
N GLY A 372 36.91 -3.13 4.33
CA GLY A 372 36.05 -3.97 3.53
C GLY A 372 34.96 -3.20 2.75
N TYR A 373 33.81 -3.85 2.54
CA TYR A 373 32.66 -3.26 1.84
C TYR A 373 32.07 -2.08 2.61
N TYR A 374 31.99 -2.19 3.95
CA TYR A 374 31.50 -1.11 4.82
C TYR A 374 32.37 0.14 4.72
N ARG A 375 33.68 0.02 4.74
CA ARG A 375 34.59 1.17 4.66
C ARG A 375 34.37 1.96 3.37
N ARG A 376 34.22 1.27 2.23
CA ARG A 376 33.92 1.90 0.95
C ARG A 376 32.58 2.63 0.95
N LEU A 377 31.53 2.01 1.53
CA LEU A 377 30.21 2.68 1.69
C LEU A 377 30.32 3.90 2.60
N TYR A 378 31.05 3.78 3.70
CA TYR A 378 31.26 4.87 4.66
C TYR A 378 31.97 6.06 4.00
N ASP A 379 33.06 5.82 3.30
CA ASP A 379 33.84 6.86 2.62
C ASP A 379 33.01 7.54 1.51
N HIS A 380 32.19 6.76 0.79
CA HIS A 380 31.36 7.27 -0.30
C HIS A 380 30.12 8.05 0.17
N GLN A 381 29.45 7.61 1.22
CA GLN A 381 28.22 8.22 1.72
C GLN A 381 28.43 9.31 2.75
N PHE A 382 29.48 9.21 3.56
CA PHE A 382 29.67 10.04 4.76
C PHE A 382 30.98 10.83 4.79
N ASN A 383 32.07 10.32 4.19
CA ASN A 383 33.31 11.05 3.96
C ASN A 383 33.41 11.35 2.47
N ARG A 384 32.94 12.51 2.01
CA ARG A 384 33.22 12.98 0.65
C ARG A 384 34.73 13.25 0.54
N ILE A 385 35.51 12.22 0.20
CA ILE A 385 36.84 12.38 -0.36
C ILE A 385 36.64 12.62 -1.84
N PRO A 386 37.20 13.69 -2.47
CA PRO A 386 37.08 13.91 -3.91
C PRO A 386 37.73 12.75 -4.67
N ASP A 387 36.95 12.16 -5.55
CA ASP A 387 37.20 11.23 -6.65
C ASP A 387 38.62 10.65 -6.79
N GLU A 388 38.77 9.34 -6.57
CA GLU A 388 39.66 8.53 -7.39
C GLU A 388 38.91 8.14 -8.68
N PRO A 389 39.47 8.42 -9.87
CA PRO A 389 38.81 8.11 -11.13
C PRO A 389 38.84 6.61 -11.41
N GLY A 390 37.74 5.89 -11.22
CA GLY A 390 37.68 4.48 -11.58
C GLY A 390 36.41 3.69 -11.24
N ILE A 391 35.41 4.25 -10.55
CA ILE A 391 34.24 3.48 -10.08
C ILE A 391 32.89 3.97 -10.71
N GLU A 392 32.91 4.90 -11.65
CA GLU A 392 31.68 5.40 -12.31
C GLU A 392 30.94 4.37 -13.19
N SER A 393 31.52 3.21 -13.48
CA SER A 393 30.88 2.25 -14.39
C SER A 393 29.93 1.23 -13.73
N ALA A 394 29.87 1.17 -12.39
CA ALA A 394 29.03 0.18 -11.70
C ALA A 394 27.67 0.74 -11.22
N PHE A 395 27.50 2.08 -11.20
CA PHE A 395 26.29 2.72 -10.68
C PHE A 395 25.51 3.54 -11.72
N ALA A 396 25.99 3.59 -12.97
CA ALA A 396 25.44 4.46 -14.03
C ALA A 396 24.54 3.75 -15.04
N VAL A 397 24.03 2.55 -14.77
CA VAL A 397 23.13 1.82 -15.69
C VAL A 397 21.84 1.46 -14.99
N GLU A 398 21.01 2.45 -14.64
CA GLU A 398 19.57 2.24 -14.42
C GLU A 398 18.77 3.56 -14.26
N GLU A 399 19.15 4.59 -15.00
CA GLU A 399 18.29 5.81 -15.14
C GLU A 399 17.81 6.00 -16.58
N LEU A 400 17.45 4.93 -17.29
CA LEU A 400 16.75 5.06 -18.59
C LEU A 400 16.07 3.74 -18.94
N VAL A 401 14.87 3.47 -18.40
CA VAL A 401 13.70 2.94 -19.16
C VAL A 401 12.43 3.21 -18.33
#